data_53f264787dffb03a7d177448ae73c004
#
_entry.id   53f264787dffb03a7d177448ae73c004
#
_cell.length_a   1.000
_cell.length_b   1.000
_cell.length_c   1.000
_cell.angle_alpha   90.00
_cell.angle_beta   90.00
_cell.angle_gamma   90.00
#
_symmetry.space_group_name_H-M   'P 1'
#
loop_
_entity.id
_entity.type
_entity.pdbx_description
1 polymer ?
#
loop_
_entity_poly.entity_id
_entity_poly.type
_entity_poly.pdbx_seq_one_letter_code
_entity_poly.pdbx_strand_id
1 'polypeptide(L)'
;MAHTKADQLTQVILNVFRLNGVLTEWGDRFVLPAGLTSTRWRMLGAVVLAQRPVTAPHIALTMGVTRQGAQKQLNLLVESGLMKTQANPMHKRSPLYALTAQGQSVYDTVNVRWQHQATEMAAGFGT
;
A
#
# COMPACT_ATOMS: atom_id res chain seq x y z
N MET A 1 -17.65 -35.79 -5.52
CA MET A 1 -18.44 -34.68 -6.07
C MET A 1 -17.61 -33.84 -7.04
N ALA A 2 -18.14 -33.60 -8.19
CA ALA A 2 -17.46 -32.74 -9.17
C ALA A 2 -17.67 -31.29 -8.81
N HIS A 3 -16.62 -30.52 -8.82
CA HIS A 3 -16.68 -29.07 -8.62
C HIS A 3 -16.88 -28.39 -9.95
N THR A 4 -17.84 -27.48 -10.01
CA THR A 4 -18.07 -26.66 -11.19
C THR A 4 -16.98 -25.58 -11.30
N LYS A 5 -16.90 -24.95 -12.47
CA LYS A 5 -16.04 -23.77 -12.66
C LYS A 5 -16.43 -22.64 -11.72
N ALA A 6 -17.74 -22.49 -11.44
CA ALA A 6 -18.23 -21.49 -10.48
C ALA A 6 -17.71 -21.79 -9.06
N ASP A 7 -17.72 -23.07 -8.66
CA ASP A 7 -17.20 -23.48 -7.36
C ASP A 7 -15.70 -23.20 -7.26
N GLN A 8 -14.95 -23.50 -8.30
CA GLN A 8 -13.51 -23.24 -8.36
C GLN A 8 -13.22 -21.74 -8.27
N LEU A 9 -13.96 -20.92 -9.00
CA LEU A 9 -13.82 -19.47 -8.93
C LEU A 9 -14.13 -18.96 -7.53
N THR A 10 -15.19 -19.47 -6.90
CA THR A 10 -15.55 -19.10 -5.54
C THR A 10 -14.42 -19.40 -4.57
N GLN A 11 -13.78 -20.56 -4.70
CA GLN A 11 -12.64 -20.91 -3.85
C GLN A 11 -11.45 -19.96 -4.04
N VAL A 12 -11.17 -19.60 -5.29
CA VAL A 12 -10.11 -18.63 -5.58
C VAL A 12 -10.40 -17.30 -4.90
N ILE A 13 -11.62 -16.79 -5.05
CA ILE A 13 -12.03 -15.51 -4.46
C ILE A 13 -11.92 -15.55 -2.93
N LEU A 14 -12.42 -16.63 -2.30
CA LEU A 14 -12.34 -16.78 -0.85
C LEU A 14 -10.89 -16.84 -0.37
N ASN A 15 -10.03 -17.52 -1.11
CA ASN A 15 -8.61 -17.60 -0.79
C ASN A 15 -7.92 -16.25 -0.94
N VAL A 16 -8.29 -15.46 -1.94
CA VAL A 16 -7.76 -14.10 -2.11
C VAL A 16 -8.14 -13.23 -0.92
N PHE A 17 -9.40 -13.27 -0.47
CA PHE A 17 -9.82 -12.53 0.71
C PHE A 17 -9.06 -12.97 1.96
N ARG A 18 -8.92 -14.26 2.16
CA ARG A 18 -8.17 -14.80 3.30
C ARG A 18 -6.71 -14.34 3.27
N LEU A 19 -6.08 -14.47 2.09
CA LEU A 19 -4.68 -14.06 1.91
C LEU A 19 -4.51 -12.57 2.16
N ASN A 20 -5.46 -11.76 1.69
CA ASN A 20 -5.41 -10.31 1.95
C ASN A 20 -5.40 -10.02 3.46
N GLY A 21 -6.23 -10.71 4.24
CA GLY A 21 -6.23 -10.55 5.69
C GLY A 21 -4.91 -10.98 6.33
N VAL A 22 -4.38 -12.12 5.93
CA VAL A 22 -3.11 -12.64 6.43
C VAL A 22 -1.96 -11.69 6.10
N LEU A 23 -1.90 -11.22 4.85
CA LEU A 23 -0.84 -10.31 4.40
C LEU A 23 -0.94 -8.96 5.09
N THR A 24 -2.15 -8.44 5.29
CA THR A 24 -2.37 -7.16 5.98
C THR A 24 -1.87 -7.25 7.41
N GLU A 25 -2.23 -8.31 8.12
CA GLU A 25 -1.79 -8.52 9.50
C GLU A 25 -0.28 -8.72 9.59
N TRP A 26 0.28 -9.53 8.68
CA TRP A 26 1.72 -9.72 8.60
C TRP A 26 2.43 -8.39 8.32
N GLY A 27 1.92 -7.62 7.36
CA GLY A 27 2.47 -6.32 7.00
C GLY A 27 2.44 -5.33 8.15
N ASP A 28 1.36 -5.31 8.93
CA ASP A 28 1.25 -4.45 10.11
C ASP A 28 2.37 -4.75 11.11
N ARG A 29 2.65 -6.01 11.36
CA ARG A 29 3.74 -6.39 12.25
C ARG A 29 5.11 -6.05 11.66
N PHE A 30 5.26 -6.27 10.36
CA PHE A 30 6.52 -6.04 9.66
C PHE A 30 6.94 -4.57 9.70
N VAL A 31 6.00 -3.64 9.56
CA VAL A 31 6.28 -2.20 9.50
C VAL A 31 6.06 -1.48 10.83
N LEU A 32 5.63 -2.20 11.87
CA LEU A 32 5.40 -1.60 13.17
C LEU A 32 6.62 -0.86 13.72
N PRO A 33 7.85 -1.41 13.63
CA PRO A 33 9.04 -0.69 14.10
C PRO A 33 9.29 0.64 13.40
N ALA A 34 8.76 0.82 12.18
CA ALA A 34 8.85 2.08 11.45
C ALA A 34 7.70 3.05 11.77
N GLY A 35 6.79 2.65 12.66
CA GLY A 35 5.63 3.46 13.02
C GLY A 35 4.53 3.46 11.97
N LEU A 36 4.50 2.45 11.11
CA LEU A 36 3.54 2.35 10.02
C LEU A 36 2.54 1.22 10.25
N THR A 37 1.46 1.27 9.47
CA THR A 37 0.58 0.13 9.22
C THR A 37 0.82 -0.34 7.79
N SER A 38 0.36 -1.54 7.45
CA SER A 38 0.48 -2.04 6.08
C SER A 38 -0.21 -1.11 5.08
N THR A 39 -1.35 -0.53 5.45
CA THR A 39 -2.07 0.42 4.61
C THR A 39 -1.22 1.66 4.32
N ARG A 40 -0.62 2.26 5.36
CA ARG A 40 0.22 3.45 5.19
C ARG A 40 1.50 3.14 4.41
N TRP A 41 2.12 2.01 4.68
CA TRP A 41 3.27 1.54 3.92
C TRP A 41 2.93 1.45 2.42
N ARG A 42 1.79 0.83 2.09
CA ARG A 42 1.34 0.70 0.70
C ARG A 42 1.01 2.05 0.07
N MET A 43 0.51 3.01 0.85
CA MET A 43 0.25 4.37 0.35
C MET A 43 1.53 5.10 -0.02
N LEU A 44 2.53 5.02 0.85
CA LEU A 44 3.86 5.55 0.52
C LEU A 44 4.38 4.91 -0.76
N GLY A 45 4.26 3.59 -0.85
CA GLY A 45 4.68 2.82 -2.03
C GLY A 45 3.94 3.22 -3.30
N ALA A 46 2.66 3.51 -3.22
CA ALA A 46 1.87 3.93 -4.39
C ALA A 46 2.40 5.23 -4.99
N VAL A 47 2.80 6.18 -4.13
CA VAL A 47 3.37 7.45 -4.58
C VAL A 47 4.78 7.23 -5.16
N VAL A 48 5.60 6.42 -4.48
CA VAL A 48 6.97 6.12 -4.96
C VAL A 48 6.91 5.44 -6.33
N LEU A 49 6.04 4.46 -6.49
CA LEU A 49 5.91 3.73 -7.76
C LEU A 49 5.36 4.59 -8.90
N ALA A 50 4.56 5.59 -8.58
CA ALA A 50 4.06 6.54 -9.58
C ALA A 50 5.16 7.46 -10.11
N GLN A 51 6.25 7.62 -9.36
CA GLN A 51 7.39 8.49 -9.72
C GLN A 51 7.00 9.94 -9.93
N ARG A 52 5.88 10.36 -9.36
CA ARG A 52 5.37 11.74 -9.44
C ARG A 52 4.33 11.93 -8.34
N PRO A 53 4.07 13.18 -7.93
CA PRO A 53 2.95 13.46 -7.04
C PRO A 53 1.63 13.02 -7.68
N VAL A 54 0.73 12.47 -6.89
CA VAL A 54 -0.55 11.94 -7.36
C VAL A 54 -1.69 12.37 -6.45
N THR A 55 -2.91 12.28 -6.96
CA THR A 55 -4.12 12.65 -6.22
C THR A 55 -4.58 11.52 -5.31
N ALA A 56 -5.41 11.85 -4.30
CA ALA A 56 -6.02 10.85 -3.43
C ALA A 56 -6.87 9.83 -4.21
N PRO A 57 -7.71 10.24 -5.18
CA PRO A 57 -8.44 9.26 -5.99
C PRO A 57 -7.54 8.30 -6.76
N HIS A 58 -6.41 8.79 -7.28
CA HIS A 58 -5.44 7.94 -7.96
C HIS A 58 -4.86 6.89 -7.00
N ILE A 59 -4.47 7.29 -5.81
CA ILE A 59 -3.93 6.38 -4.79
C ILE A 59 -4.99 5.34 -4.40
N ALA A 60 -6.23 5.79 -4.18
CA ALA A 60 -7.33 4.89 -3.83
C ALA A 60 -7.54 3.82 -4.90
N LEU A 61 -7.56 4.25 -6.17
CA LEU A 61 -7.73 3.33 -7.29
C LEU A 61 -6.57 2.33 -7.38
N THR A 62 -5.34 2.81 -7.25
CA THR A 62 -4.15 1.95 -7.30
C THR A 62 -4.18 0.88 -6.20
N MET A 63 -4.64 1.24 -5.02
CA MET A 63 -4.68 0.33 -3.87
C MET A 63 -5.94 -0.53 -3.82
N GLY A 64 -6.97 -0.21 -4.59
CA GLY A 64 -8.25 -0.91 -4.53
C GLY A 64 -9.01 -0.63 -3.24
N VAL A 65 -8.91 0.58 -2.71
CA VAL A 65 -9.62 1.01 -1.50
C VAL A 65 -10.57 2.15 -1.84
N THR A 66 -11.48 2.48 -0.90
CA THR A 66 -12.41 3.59 -1.10
C THR A 66 -11.65 4.93 -1.04
N ARG A 67 -12.16 5.94 -1.75
CA ARG A 67 -11.60 7.30 -1.69
C ARG A 67 -11.61 7.84 -0.26
N GLN A 68 -12.70 7.58 0.46
CA GLN A 68 -12.87 8.04 1.83
C GLN A 68 -11.83 7.41 2.77
N GLY A 69 -11.63 6.09 2.65
CA GLY A 69 -10.62 5.38 3.41
C GLY A 69 -9.21 5.86 3.10
N ALA A 70 -8.90 6.06 1.81
CA ALA A 70 -7.61 6.60 1.38
C ALA A 70 -7.39 8.00 1.96
N GLN A 71 -8.40 8.87 1.87
CA GLN A 71 -8.29 10.24 2.36
C GLN A 71 -7.98 10.29 3.85
N LYS A 72 -8.65 9.44 4.64
CA LYS A 72 -8.40 9.36 6.08
C LYS A 72 -6.95 9.01 6.39
N GLN A 73 -6.41 8.01 5.70
CA GLN A 73 -5.04 7.57 5.92
C GLN A 73 -4.02 8.60 5.40
N LEU A 74 -4.31 9.25 4.28
CA LEU A 74 -3.45 10.30 3.75
C LEU A 74 -3.37 11.49 4.70
N ASN A 75 -4.49 11.86 5.31
CA ASN A 75 -4.51 12.93 6.31
C ASN A 75 -3.58 12.59 7.48
N LEU A 76 -3.60 11.35 7.95
CA LEU A 76 -2.72 10.89 9.03
C LEU A 76 -1.24 10.93 8.60
N LEU A 77 -0.94 10.57 7.36
CA LEU A 77 0.42 10.62 6.84
C LEU A 77 0.94 12.05 6.73
N VAL A 78 0.07 12.99 6.36
CA VAL A 78 0.42 14.42 6.32
C VAL A 78 0.67 14.93 7.75
N GLU A 79 -0.21 14.60 8.69
CA GLU A 79 -0.06 15.00 10.09
C GLU A 79 1.23 14.46 10.71
N SER A 80 1.62 13.24 10.36
CA SER A 80 2.84 12.63 10.89
C SER A 80 4.12 13.09 10.18
N GLY A 81 4.00 13.96 9.17
CA GLY A 81 5.15 14.51 8.46
C GLY A 81 5.76 13.59 7.42
N LEU A 82 5.06 12.52 7.04
CA LEU A 82 5.57 11.57 6.04
C LEU A 82 5.13 11.90 4.62
N MET A 83 4.04 12.65 4.48
CA MET A 83 3.57 13.17 3.19
C MET A 83 3.29 14.65 3.28
N LYS A 84 3.26 15.29 2.12
CA LYS A 84 2.88 16.69 1.96
C LYS A 84 1.95 16.82 0.77
N THR A 85 1.14 17.87 0.78
CA THR A 85 0.28 18.21 -0.34
C THR A 85 0.89 19.31 -1.18
N GLN A 86 0.57 19.29 -2.47
CA GLN A 86 0.97 20.31 -3.43
C GLN A 86 -0.26 20.74 -4.21
N ALA A 87 -0.25 21.98 -4.69
CA ALA A 87 -1.31 22.47 -5.56
C ALA A 87 -1.33 21.64 -6.86
N ASN A 88 -2.54 21.29 -7.29
CA ASN A 88 -2.75 20.59 -8.55
C ASN A 88 -3.24 21.59 -9.59
N PRO A 89 -2.40 21.96 -10.58
CA PRO A 89 -2.81 22.93 -11.59
C PRO A 89 -3.94 22.43 -12.48
N MET A 90 -4.09 21.10 -12.57
CA MET A 90 -5.14 20.49 -13.40
C MET A 90 -6.49 20.42 -12.68
N HIS A 91 -6.49 20.45 -11.34
CA HIS A 91 -7.73 20.29 -10.57
C HIS A 91 -7.56 20.88 -9.16
N LYS A 92 -8.11 22.07 -8.95
CA LYS A 92 -7.90 22.84 -7.72
C LYS A 92 -8.40 22.14 -6.44
N ARG A 93 -9.44 21.31 -6.54
CA ARG A 93 -10.04 20.63 -5.39
C ARG A 93 -9.40 19.29 -5.05
N SER A 94 -8.46 18.86 -5.86
CA SER A 94 -7.81 17.56 -5.67
C SER A 94 -6.31 17.77 -5.61
N PRO A 95 -5.76 18.03 -4.41
CA PRO A 95 -4.33 18.27 -4.27
C PRO A 95 -3.52 17.04 -4.65
N LEU A 96 -2.25 17.26 -4.96
CA LEU A 96 -1.29 16.20 -5.21
C LEU A 96 -0.60 15.86 -3.90
N TYR A 97 -0.28 14.57 -3.72
CA TYR A 97 0.44 14.05 -2.56
C TYR A 97 1.83 13.60 -2.98
N ALA A 98 2.81 13.95 -2.17
CA ALA A 98 4.20 13.55 -2.36
C ALA A 98 4.78 13.15 -1.00
N LEU A 99 5.82 12.33 -1.00
CA LEU A 99 6.55 12.03 0.22
C LEU A 99 7.39 13.23 0.63
N THR A 100 7.48 13.46 1.94
CA THR A 100 8.48 14.37 2.49
C THR A 100 9.84 13.66 2.49
N ALA A 101 10.92 14.38 2.79
CA ALA A 101 12.23 13.75 2.98
C ALA A 101 12.18 12.68 4.07
N GLN A 102 11.45 12.94 5.16
CA GLN A 102 11.26 11.97 6.23
C GLN A 102 10.49 10.74 5.73
N GLY A 103 9.41 10.96 4.98
CA GLY A 103 8.61 9.87 4.40
C GLY A 103 9.43 9.00 3.47
N GLN A 104 10.27 9.61 2.63
CA GLN A 104 11.16 8.87 1.73
C GLN A 104 12.16 8.03 2.53
N SER A 105 12.75 8.60 3.58
CA SER A 105 13.70 7.90 4.43
C SER A 105 13.06 6.68 5.12
N VAL A 106 11.87 6.86 5.67
CA VAL A 106 11.13 5.76 6.31
C VAL A 106 10.81 4.66 5.28
N TYR A 107 10.32 5.07 4.11
CA TYR A 107 10.00 4.12 3.05
C TYR A 107 11.24 3.33 2.61
N ASP A 108 12.36 4.02 2.40
CA ASP A 108 13.60 3.37 1.95
C ASP A 108 14.10 2.35 2.97
N THR A 109 14.04 2.69 4.26
CA THR A 109 14.44 1.78 5.34
C THR A 109 13.59 0.51 5.33
N VAL A 110 12.27 0.66 5.23
CA VAL A 110 11.35 -0.47 5.17
C VAL A 110 11.58 -1.28 3.91
N ASN A 111 11.80 -0.60 2.77
CA ASN A 111 11.98 -1.25 1.48
C ASN A 111 13.23 -2.13 1.44
N VAL A 112 14.33 -1.70 2.08
CA VAL A 112 15.53 -2.53 2.19
C VAL A 112 15.21 -3.83 2.94
N ARG A 113 14.51 -3.73 4.06
CA ARG A 113 14.09 -4.92 4.83
C ARG A 113 13.14 -5.80 4.03
N TRP A 114 12.24 -5.19 3.29
CA TRP A 114 11.30 -5.93 2.43
C TRP A 114 12.05 -6.69 1.34
N GLN A 115 13.04 -6.08 0.69
CA GLN A 115 13.83 -6.75 -0.34
C GLN A 115 14.52 -8.01 0.22
N HIS A 116 15.07 -7.91 1.43
CA HIS A 116 15.63 -9.07 2.12
C HIS A 116 14.58 -10.14 2.36
N GLN A 117 13.44 -9.75 2.91
CA GLN A 117 12.35 -10.67 3.22
C GLN A 117 11.80 -11.32 1.95
N ALA A 118 11.60 -10.54 0.91
CA ALA A 118 11.08 -11.04 -0.36
C ALA A 118 12.06 -12.04 -1.00
N THR A 119 13.37 -11.76 -0.91
CA THR A 119 14.39 -12.67 -1.43
C THR A 119 14.35 -14.01 -0.69
N GLU A 120 14.24 -13.99 0.63
CA GLU A 120 14.13 -15.22 1.44
C GLU A 120 12.85 -15.99 1.12
N MET A 121 11.73 -15.28 1.03
CA MET A 121 10.44 -15.90 0.69
C MET A 121 10.48 -16.52 -0.71
N ALA A 122 11.07 -15.81 -1.66
CA ALA A 122 11.17 -16.28 -3.04
C ALA A 122 12.07 -17.52 -3.15
N ALA A 123 13.11 -17.62 -2.34
CA ALA A 123 13.99 -18.78 -2.32
C ALA A 123 13.27 -20.07 -1.91
N GLY A 124 12.15 -19.94 -1.20
CA GLY A 124 11.29 -21.07 -0.84
C GLY A 124 10.42 -21.58 -1.98
N PHE A 125 10.36 -20.84 -3.11
CA PHE A 125 9.59 -21.25 -4.28
C PHE A 125 10.53 -21.88 -5.30
N GLY A 126 10.49 -23.14 -5.38
CA GLY A 126 11.14 -23.71 -6.42
C GLY A 126 12.19 -24.27 -6.75
N THR A 127 12.64 -24.98 -7.34
CA THR A 127 13.72 -25.82 -7.89
C THR A 127 15.06 -25.46 -7.51
#